data_3577d90c4d9f940998dd2da35039f368
#
_entry.id   3577d90c4d9f940998dd2da35039f368
#
_cell.length_a   1.000
_cell.length_b   1.000
_cell.length_c   1.000
_cell.angle_alpha   90.00
_cell.angle_beta   90.00
_cell.angle_gamma   90.00
#
_symmetry.space_group_name_H-M   'P 1'
#
loop_
_entity.id
_entity.type
_entity.pdbx_description
1 polymer ?
#
loop_
_entity_poly.entity_id
_entity_poly.type
_entity_poly.pdbx_seq_one_letter_code
_entity_poly.pdbx_strand_id
1 'polypeptide(L)'
;MKLIISDEFSTSSKELFNFISNPKNLELVYPRRLKVKVVEVPEKLSENSIIRMNSLILGQNFEWKLIIKNYKENEGFVDEALESPFKYWKHEHRIKPLNEKKTLMEDIMEFKTFLGFLGDKFASRIIKNIIEYRNLKIKQYFGEKTDKIEYKDPTVIDLKLGLLLCIIMSLLGFVLPIISPKDLIFGLIFNFIAWFLLWFFTHDLAHFIAGYLFGIRFSYFYLGLSNLVKAIPFKRIKFLFLVLGLKINRKRSKASKYGFVAMYFAGPLASMILPFYVPIYLFLYKYNLLAFIFLFLSLINLIITLIFSPKYGCIHKGLNKLKE
;
A
#
# COMPACT_ATOMS: atom_id res chain seq x y z
N MET A 1 13.30 -13.27 -1.32
CA MET A 1 13.96 -12.47 -0.27
C MET A 1 13.92 -13.23 1.03
N LYS A 2 14.97 -13.17 1.83
CA LYS A 2 15.00 -13.76 3.17
C LYS A 2 15.20 -12.65 4.20
N LEU A 3 14.41 -12.65 5.27
CA LEU A 3 14.49 -11.71 6.38
C LEU A 3 14.53 -12.53 7.68
N ILE A 4 15.44 -12.18 8.59
CA ILE A 4 15.57 -12.80 9.91
C ILE A 4 15.46 -11.69 10.95
N ILE A 5 14.60 -11.90 11.93
CA ILE A 5 14.40 -10.99 13.06
C ILE A 5 14.46 -11.84 14.32
N SER A 6 15.33 -11.47 15.24
CA SER A 6 15.52 -12.18 16.52
C SER A 6 15.23 -11.23 17.68
N ASP A 7 14.47 -11.72 18.63
CA ASP A 7 14.10 -10.98 19.82
C ASP A 7 14.12 -11.87 21.07
N GLU A 8 14.53 -11.30 22.19
CA GLU A 8 14.47 -11.96 23.51
C GLU A 8 13.20 -11.54 24.24
N PHE A 9 12.57 -12.50 24.90
CA PHE A 9 11.34 -12.34 25.67
C PHE A 9 11.55 -12.79 27.11
N SER A 10 11.08 -12.01 28.08
CA SER A 10 11.16 -12.30 29.52
C SER A 10 10.02 -13.25 29.94
N THR A 11 9.98 -14.42 29.32
CA THR A 11 8.99 -15.47 29.59
C THR A 11 9.57 -16.84 29.23
N SER A 12 8.96 -17.92 29.72
CA SER A 12 9.37 -19.30 29.39
C SER A 12 9.06 -19.64 27.93
N SER A 13 9.82 -20.58 27.35
CA SER A 13 9.57 -21.05 25.98
C SER A 13 8.17 -21.64 25.81
N LYS A 14 7.66 -22.32 26.81
CA LYS A 14 6.30 -22.87 26.82
C LYS A 14 5.23 -21.80 26.75
N GLU A 15 5.34 -20.74 27.56
CA GLU A 15 4.36 -19.64 27.56
C GLU A 15 4.41 -18.87 26.26
N LEU A 16 5.61 -18.55 25.73
CA LEU A 16 5.76 -17.87 24.46
C LEU A 16 5.20 -18.72 23.31
N PHE A 17 5.51 -20.04 23.29
CA PHE A 17 4.98 -20.93 22.28
C PHE A 17 3.45 -21.02 22.32
N ASN A 18 2.85 -21.17 23.50
CA ASN A 18 1.39 -21.19 23.68
C ASN A 18 0.74 -19.89 23.19
N PHE A 19 1.41 -18.76 23.37
CA PHE A 19 0.93 -17.49 22.89
C PHE A 19 0.94 -17.39 21.37
N ILE A 20 2.08 -17.69 20.72
CA ILE A 20 2.23 -17.55 19.25
C ILE A 20 1.53 -18.67 18.48
N SER A 21 1.37 -19.85 19.07
CA SER A 21 0.63 -20.97 18.46
C SER A 21 -0.90 -20.83 18.54
N ASN A 22 -1.41 -19.76 19.17
CA ASN A 22 -2.82 -19.40 19.12
C ASN A 22 -3.04 -18.29 18.08
N PRO A 23 -3.54 -18.60 16.86
CA PRO A 23 -3.68 -17.59 15.81
C PRO A 23 -4.62 -16.44 16.16
N LYS A 24 -5.55 -16.59 17.12
CA LYS A 24 -6.43 -15.51 17.59
C LYS A 24 -5.63 -14.36 18.22
N ASN A 25 -4.46 -14.64 18.78
CA ASN A 25 -3.58 -13.63 19.37
C ASN A 25 -2.96 -12.69 18.32
N LEU A 26 -2.97 -13.06 17.02
CA LEU A 26 -2.55 -12.16 15.94
C LEU A 26 -3.36 -10.86 15.94
N GLU A 27 -4.66 -10.92 16.24
CA GLU A 27 -5.52 -9.73 16.28
C GLU A 27 -5.11 -8.73 17.40
N LEU A 28 -4.47 -9.22 18.46
CA LEU A 28 -4.01 -8.42 19.60
C LEU A 28 -2.69 -7.72 19.34
N VAL A 29 -1.78 -8.38 18.62
CA VAL A 29 -0.38 -7.96 18.50
C VAL A 29 -0.03 -7.31 17.17
N TYR A 30 -0.85 -7.50 16.14
CA TYR A 30 -0.62 -6.85 14.85
C TYR A 30 -1.11 -5.39 14.82
N PRO A 31 -0.51 -4.52 14.01
CA PRO A 31 -0.95 -3.13 13.90
C PRO A 31 -2.43 -3.03 13.51
N ARG A 32 -3.22 -2.24 14.27
CA ARG A 32 -4.66 -2.04 14.01
C ARG A 32 -4.98 -1.60 12.57
N ARG A 33 -4.03 -0.95 11.92
CA ARG A 33 -4.18 -0.50 10.53
C ARG A 33 -4.27 -1.65 9.54
N LEU A 34 -3.64 -2.77 9.83
CA LEU A 34 -3.69 -3.98 8.98
C LEU A 34 -5.02 -4.72 9.09
N LYS A 35 -5.87 -4.40 10.09
CA LYS A 35 -7.17 -5.02 10.32
C LYS A 35 -7.10 -6.55 10.18
N VAL A 36 -6.05 -7.15 10.78
CA VAL A 36 -5.92 -8.60 10.79
C VAL A 36 -7.15 -9.19 11.48
N LYS A 37 -7.80 -10.15 10.83
CA LYS A 37 -8.96 -10.87 11.36
C LYS A 37 -8.82 -12.34 11.03
N VAL A 38 -8.75 -13.17 12.05
CA VAL A 38 -8.74 -14.63 11.92
C VAL A 38 -10.17 -15.10 11.64
N VAL A 39 -10.35 -15.84 10.53
CA VAL A 39 -11.67 -16.28 10.06
C VAL A 39 -11.91 -17.74 10.43
N GLU A 40 -10.88 -18.56 10.26
CA GLU A 40 -10.95 -20.00 10.52
C GLU A 40 -9.62 -20.48 11.12
N VAL A 41 -9.70 -21.20 12.21
CA VAL A 41 -8.56 -21.77 12.90
C VAL A 41 -8.98 -23.00 13.67
N PRO A 42 -8.15 -24.08 13.76
CA PRO A 42 -8.43 -25.22 14.60
C PRO A 42 -8.37 -24.84 16.09
N GLU A 43 -8.99 -25.62 16.95
CA GLU A 43 -8.95 -25.40 18.41
C GLU A 43 -7.52 -25.46 18.94
N LYS A 44 -6.72 -26.42 18.46
CA LYS A 44 -5.28 -26.53 18.74
C LYS A 44 -4.51 -26.61 17.44
N LEU A 45 -3.46 -25.80 17.34
CA LEU A 45 -2.55 -25.83 16.19
C LEU A 45 -1.73 -27.14 16.21
N SER A 46 -1.55 -27.72 15.06
CA SER A 46 -0.78 -28.95 14.84
C SER A 46 -0.21 -29.00 13.43
N GLU A 47 0.58 -30.01 13.14
CA GLU A 47 1.06 -30.28 11.78
C GLU A 47 -0.10 -30.36 10.79
N ASN A 48 0.04 -29.70 9.62
CA ASN A 48 -0.97 -29.57 8.56
C ASN A 48 -2.25 -28.79 8.93
N SER A 49 -2.33 -28.15 10.08
CA SER A 49 -3.42 -27.24 10.41
C SER A 49 -3.54 -26.13 9.36
N ILE A 50 -4.77 -25.78 9.03
CA ILE A 50 -5.09 -24.67 8.10
C ILE A 50 -5.57 -23.47 8.90
N ILE A 51 -4.99 -22.31 8.62
CA ILE A 51 -5.42 -21.01 9.17
C ILE A 51 -5.92 -20.15 8.01
N ARG A 52 -7.12 -19.57 8.17
CA ARG A 52 -7.63 -18.54 7.26
C ARG A 52 -7.73 -17.21 8.00
N MET A 53 -7.16 -16.18 7.41
CA MET A 53 -7.25 -14.83 7.95
C MET A 53 -7.35 -13.79 6.84
N ASN A 54 -7.87 -12.63 7.19
CA ASN A 54 -7.92 -11.45 6.32
C ASN A 54 -6.99 -10.38 6.85
N SER A 55 -6.37 -9.62 5.96
CA SER A 55 -5.61 -8.44 6.32
C SER A 55 -5.77 -7.31 5.31
N LEU A 56 -5.66 -6.06 5.78
CA LEU A 56 -5.68 -4.86 4.95
C LEU A 56 -4.25 -4.50 4.54
N ILE A 57 -3.88 -4.75 3.29
CA ILE A 57 -2.57 -4.40 2.74
C ILE A 57 -2.75 -3.34 1.65
N LEU A 58 -2.02 -2.22 1.74
CA LEU A 58 -2.11 -1.12 0.79
C LEU A 58 -3.56 -0.66 0.52
N GLY A 59 -4.42 -0.70 1.55
CA GLY A 59 -5.81 -0.26 1.47
C GLY A 59 -6.80 -1.27 0.86
N GLN A 60 -6.36 -2.48 0.52
CA GLN A 60 -7.21 -3.57 0.00
C GLN A 60 -7.19 -4.77 0.95
N ASN A 61 -8.33 -5.47 1.04
CA ASN A 61 -8.44 -6.71 1.80
C ASN A 61 -7.81 -7.86 1.01
N PHE A 62 -6.95 -8.60 1.67
CA PHE A 62 -6.36 -9.83 1.17
C PHE A 62 -6.68 -10.98 2.11
N GLU A 63 -7.10 -12.07 1.52
CA GLU A 63 -7.27 -13.35 2.21
C GLU A 63 -5.92 -14.08 2.23
N TRP A 64 -5.64 -14.70 3.39
CA TRP A 64 -4.53 -15.60 3.59
C TRP A 64 -5.07 -16.97 3.95
N LYS A 65 -4.54 -17.99 3.30
CA LYS A 65 -4.72 -19.38 3.66
C LYS A 65 -3.35 -19.97 3.91
N LEU A 66 -3.07 -20.26 5.16
CA LEU A 66 -1.77 -20.77 5.62
C LEU A 66 -1.91 -22.22 6.03
N ILE A 67 -0.87 -23.03 5.75
CA ILE A 67 -0.72 -24.38 6.25
C ILE A 67 0.46 -24.43 7.20
N ILE A 68 0.28 -25.10 8.34
CA ILE A 68 1.34 -25.30 9.34
C ILE A 68 2.17 -26.51 8.98
N LYS A 69 3.47 -26.33 9.02
CA LYS A 69 4.50 -27.35 8.74
C LYS A 69 5.55 -27.36 9.85
N ASN A 70 6.24 -28.49 9.97
CA ASN A 70 7.35 -28.68 10.91
C ASN A 70 6.97 -28.28 12.35
N TYR A 71 5.75 -28.63 12.76
CA TYR A 71 5.24 -28.29 14.09
C TYR A 71 5.96 -29.09 15.17
N LYS A 72 6.65 -28.38 16.05
CA LYS A 72 7.33 -28.93 17.23
C LYS A 72 6.93 -28.14 18.45
N GLU A 73 6.26 -28.80 19.37
CA GLU A 73 5.76 -28.17 20.60
C GLU A 73 6.92 -27.55 21.40
N ASN A 74 6.76 -26.30 21.81
CA ASN A 74 7.74 -25.45 22.52
C ASN A 74 9.05 -25.13 21.75
N GLU A 75 9.23 -25.59 20.51
CA GLU A 75 10.39 -25.29 19.67
C GLU A 75 10.03 -24.36 18.49
N GLY A 76 8.82 -24.50 17.92
CA GLY A 76 8.36 -23.65 16.81
C GLY A 76 7.55 -24.39 15.76
N PHE A 77 7.26 -23.66 14.69
CA PHE A 77 6.54 -24.15 13.51
C PHE A 77 6.80 -23.25 12.30
N VAL A 78 6.37 -23.72 11.13
CA VAL A 78 6.43 -22.97 9.87
C VAL A 78 5.00 -22.72 9.38
N ASP A 79 4.68 -21.50 9.00
CA ASP A 79 3.49 -21.19 8.21
C ASP A 79 3.85 -20.96 6.74
N GLU A 80 3.25 -21.73 5.86
CA GLU A 80 3.40 -21.61 4.41
C GLU A 80 2.08 -21.16 3.78
N ALA A 81 2.14 -20.17 2.90
CA ALA A 81 0.93 -19.70 2.25
C ALA A 81 0.51 -20.58 1.08
N LEU A 82 -0.68 -21.16 1.19
CA LEU A 82 -1.42 -21.74 0.06
C LEU A 82 -2.06 -20.63 -0.77
N GLU A 83 -2.56 -19.55 -0.09
CA GLU A 83 -3.07 -18.33 -0.71
C GLU A 83 -2.58 -17.11 0.06
N SER A 84 -2.08 -16.09 -0.66
CA SER A 84 -1.60 -14.84 -0.06
C SER A 84 -1.47 -13.72 -1.11
N PRO A 85 -1.21 -12.47 -0.70
CA PRO A 85 -0.83 -11.39 -1.60
C PRO A 85 0.59 -11.54 -2.19
N PHE A 86 1.37 -12.51 -1.73
CA PHE A 86 2.71 -12.80 -2.22
C PHE A 86 2.70 -13.91 -3.27
N LYS A 87 3.70 -13.92 -4.15
CA LYS A 87 3.95 -15.03 -5.07
C LYS A 87 4.43 -16.28 -4.33
N TYR A 88 5.17 -16.07 -3.23
CA TYR A 88 5.68 -17.10 -2.33
C TYR A 88 5.77 -16.51 -0.94
N TRP A 89 5.39 -17.28 0.07
CA TRP A 89 5.50 -16.92 1.48
C TRP A 89 5.74 -18.15 2.32
N LYS A 90 6.77 -18.08 3.15
CA LYS A 90 7.10 -19.03 4.18
C LYS A 90 7.60 -18.25 5.39
N HIS A 91 7.07 -18.56 6.57
CA HIS A 91 7.47 -17.93 7.82
C HIS A 91 7.73 -18.99 8.87
N GLU A 92 8.95 -19.12 9.32
CA GLU A 92 9.38 -20.04 10.38
C GLU A 92 9.48 -19.25 11.68
N HIS A 93 8.79 -19.74 12.69
CA HIS A 93 8.89 -19.31 14.09
C HIS A 93 9.77 -20.29 14.81
N ARG A 94 10.95 -19.87 15.25
CA ARG A 94 11.89 -20.70 15.99
C ARG A 94 12.07 -20.18 17.40
N ILE A 95 11.85 -21.04 18.40
CA ILE A 95 11.92 -20.73 19.82
C ILE A 95 13.07 -21.48 20.44
N LYS A 96 13.93 -20.77 21.18
CA LYS A 96 15.07 -21.33 21.91
C LYS A 96 15.05 -20.84 23.35
N PRO A 97 14.91 -21.72 24.35
CA PRO A 97 15.04 -21.29 25.75
C PRO A 97 16.47 -20.83 26.02
N LEU A 98 16.62 -19.66 26.61
CA LEU A 98 17.91 -19.16 27.12
C LEU A 98 18.08 -19.53 28.60
N ASN A 99 16.99 -19.50 29.36
CA ASN A 99 16.86 -20.00 30.73
C ASN A 99 15.38 -20.20 31.05
N GLU A 100 15.03 -20.51 32.30
CA GLU A 100 13.63 -20.77 32.71
C GLU A 100 12.67 -19.58 32.49
N LYS A 101 13.19 -18.35 32.51
CA LYS A 101 12.41 -17.10 32.41
C LYS A 101 12.74 -16.26 31.18
N LYS A 102 13.58 -16.77 30.30
CA LYS A 102 14.03 -15.99 29.13
C LYS A 102 14.12 -16.87 27.90
N THR A 103 13.54 -16.39 26.81
CA THR A 103 13.41 -17.14 25.55
C THR A 103 13.82 -16.28 24.37
N LEU A 104 14.63 -16.83 23.46
CA LEU A 104 14.91 -16.24 22.16
C LEU A 104 13.89 -16.74 21.14
N MET A 105 13.26 -15.83 20.40
CA MET A 105 12.45 -16.15 19.23
C MET A 105 13.11 -15.58 17.98
N GLU A 106 13.25 -16.44 16.98
CA GLU A 106 13.72 -16.07 15.63
C GLU A 106 12.58 -16.23 14.64
N ASP A 107 12.23 -15.13 13.98
CA ASP A 107 11.31 -15.11 12.85
C ASP A 107 12.11 -15.14 11.55
N ILE A 108 11.98 -16.21 10.78
CA ILE A 108 12.68 -16.42 9.52
C ILE A 108 11.65 -16.41 8.40
N MET A 109 11.58 -15.29 7.66
CA MET A 109 10.62 -15.12 6.57
C MET A 109 11.30 -15.23 5.22
N GLU A 110 10.76 -16.08 4.36
CA GLU A 110 11.16 -16.22 2.96
C GLU A 110 9.96 -15.86 2.09
N PHE A 111 10.13 -14.88 1.22
CA PHE A 111 9.01 -14.40 0.39
C PHE A 111 9.46 -13.90 -0.98
N LYS A 112 8.51 -13.89 -1.92
CA LYS A 112 8.63 -13.24 -3.24
C LYS A 112 7.34 -12.48 -3.53
N THR A 113 7.47 -11.24 -3.99
CA THR A 113 6.35 -10.43 -4.47
C THR A 113 6.14 -10.63 -5.97
N PHE A 114 5.04 -10.12 -6.51
CA PHE A 114 4.79 -10.11 -7.95
C PHE A 114 5.57 -9.01 -8.69
N LEU A 115 6.15 -8.05 -7.97
CA LEU A 115 6.93 -6.93 -8.53
C LEU A 115 8.45 -7.21 -8.59
N GLY A 116 8.87 -8.45 -8.31
CA GLY A 116 10.28 -8.85 -8.35
C GLY A 116 11.13 -8.16 -7.28
N PHE A 117 12.42 -7.97 -7.57
CA PHE A 117 13.41 -7.48 -6.59
C PHE A 117 13.03 -6.15 -5.90
N LEU A 118 12.54 -5.17 -6.66
CA LEU A 118 12.12 -3.88 -6.09
C LEU A 118 10.92 -4.03 -5.15
N GLY A 119 9.95 -4.83 -5.55
CA GLY A 119 8.80 -5.17 -4.71
C GLY A 119 9.22 -5.94 -3.46
N ASP A 120 10.13 -6.88 -3.57
CA ASP A 120 10.66 -7.65 -2.44
C ASP A 120 11.39 -6.74 -1.44
N LYS A 121 12.21 -5.79 -1.93
CA LYS A 121 12.91 -4.81 -1.08
C LYS A 121 11.93 -3.87 -0.38
N PHE A 122 10.88 -3.44 -1.05
CA PHE A 122 9.83 -2.62 -0.44
C PHE A 122 9.04 -3.42 0.60
N ALA A 123 8.60 -4.64 0.26
CA ALA A 123 7.88 -5.52 1.17
C ALA A 123 8.70 -5.88 2.41
N SER A 124 10.02 -6.10 2.28
CA SER A 124 10.89 -6.42 3.42
C SER A 124 10.88 -5.33 4.49
N ARG A 125 10.83 -4.05 4.11
CA ARG A 125 10.72 -2.93 5.06
C ARG A 125 9.37 -2.94 5.80
N ILE A 126 8.29 -3.21 5.07
CA ILE A 126 6.94 -3.29 5.66
C ILE A 126 6.87 -4.45 6.64
N ILE A 127 7.31 -5.64 6.23
CA ILE A 127 7.29 -6.87 7.05
C ILE A 127 8.14 -6.67 8.30
N LYS A 128 9.36 -6.13 8.15
CA LYS A 128 10.24 -5.84 9.28
C LYS A 128 9.53 -4.97 10.33
N ASN A 129 8.96 -3.84 9.94
CA ASN A 129 8.26 -2.94 10.88
C ASN A 129 7.03 -3.61 11.52
N ILE A 130 6.33 -4.51 10.81
CA ILE A 130 5.20 -5.26 11.36
C ILE A 130 5.68 -6.24 12.43
N ILE A 131 6.73 -7.01 12.16
CA ILE A 131 7.25 -8.01 13.09
C ILE A 131 7.87 -7.34 14.33
N GLU A 132 8.66 -6.28 14.15
CA GLU A 132 9.19 -5.50 15.28
C GLU A 132 8.06 -4.95 16.16
N TYR A 133 7.01 -4.37 15.57
CA TYR A 133 5.83 -3.93 16.31
C TYR A 133 5.14 -5.09 17.05
N ARG A 134 4.95 -6.24 16.37
CA ARG A 134 4.36 -7.46 16.96
C ARG A 134 5.18 -7.93 18.15
N ASN A 135 6.50 -8.01 18.02
CA ASN A 135 7.39 -8.48 19.07
C ASN A 135 7.34 -7.56 20.30
N LEU A 136 7.33 -6.24 20.10
CA LEU A 136 7.14 -5.29 21.19
C LEU A 136 5.77 -5.47 21.89
N LYS A 137 4.70 -5.78 21.12
CA LYS A 137 3.38 -6.07 21.70
C LYS A 137 3.35 -7.37 22.49
N ILE A 138 4.06 -8.39 22.03
CA ILE A 138 4.23 -9.65 22.78
C ILE A 138 5.01 -9.39 24.09
N LYS A 139 6.11 -8.63 24.06
CA LYS A 139 6.85 -8.21 25.26
C LYS A 139 5.94 -7.49 26.25
N GLN A 140 5.15 -6.54 25.78
CA GLN A 140 4.17 -5.83 26.60
C GLN A 140 3.11 -6.76 27.22
N TYR A 141 2.66 -7.78 26.46
CA TYR A 141 1.71 -8.78 26.96
C TYR A 141 2.29 -9.58 28.14
N PHE A 142 3.59 -9.91 28.09
CA PHE A 142 4.30 -10.60 29.18
C PHE A 142 4.81 -9.65 30.28
N GLY A 143 4.36 -8.41 30.30
CA GLY A 143 4.64 -7.47 31.39
C GLY A 143 6.00 -6.75 31.28
N GLU A 144 6.72 -6.88 30.17
CA GLU A 144 7.96 -6.13 29.95
C GLU A 144 7.65 -4.63 29.81
N LYS A 145 8.44 -3.80 30.48
CA LYS A 145 8.37 -2.34 30.30
C LYS A 145 8.93 -2.02 28.92
N THR A 146 8.08 -1.54 28.03
CA THR A 146 8.46 -1.08 26.71
C THR A 146 8.08 0.39 26.55
N ASP A 147 8.86 1.14 25.79
CA ASP A 147 8.48 2.50 25.40
C ASP A 147 7.14 2.51 24.66
N LYS A 148 6.56 3.71 24.50
CA LYS A 148 5.31 3.85 23.76
C LYS A 148 5.42 3.24 22.37
N ILE A 149 4.69 2.14 22.15
CA ILE A 149 4.73 1.39 20.90
C ILE A 149 3.87 2.09 19.86
N GLU A 150 4.51 2.66 18.85
CA GLU A 150 3.84 3.27 17.71
C GLU A 150 4.25 2.57 16.40
N TYR A 151 3.29 2.05 15.68
CA TYR A 151 3.55 1.45 14.36
C TYR A 151 3.83 2.55 13.34
N LYS A 152 5.06 2.63 12.88
CA LYS A 152 5.48 3.51 11.79
C LYS A 152 5.20 2.80 10.46
N ASP A 153 4.08 3.15 9.82
CA ASP A 153 3.71 2.57 8.54
C ASP A 153 4.60 3.16 7.42
N PRO A 154 5.44 2.35 6.77
CA PRO A 154 6.35 2.85 5.73
C PRO A 154 5.64 3.27 4.43
N THR A 155 4.34 3.02 4.32
CA THR A 155 3.52 3.51 3.20
C THR A 155 2.98 4.93 3.43
N VAL A 156 3.15 5.49 4.64
CA VAL A 156 2.72 6.85 4.99
C VAL A 156 3.83 7.84 4.69
N ILE A 157 3.47 8.91 4.01
CA ILE A 157 4.34 10.04 3.65
C ILE A 157 3.80 11.27 4.36
N ASP A 158 4.68 12.01 5.03
CA ASP A 158 4.29 13.28 5.66
C ASP A 158 3.56 14.20 4.66
N LEU A 159 2.58 14.97 5.16
CA LEU A 159 1.73 15.81 4.31
C LEU A 159 2.54 16.85 3.53
N LYS A 160 3.52 17.50 4.17
CA LYS A 160 4.34 18.53 3.54
C LYS A 160 5.27 17.92 2.49
N LEU A 161 5.90 16.78 2.83
CA LEU A 161 6.78 16.06 1.90
C LEU A 161 6.01 15.54 0.69
N GLY A 162 4.83 14.94 0.89
CA GLY A 162 3.99 14.45 -0.19
C GLY A 162 3.48 15.58 -1.10
N LEU A 163 3.13 16.74 -0.52
CA LEU A 163 2.73 17.91 -1.28
C LEU A 163 3.89 18.47 -2.11
N LEU A 164 5.07 18.62 -1.50
CA LEU A 164 6.28 19.05 -2.19
C LEU A 164 6.62 18.13 -3.37
N LEU A 165 6.53 16.81 -3.15
CA LEU A 165 6.74 15.80 -4.19
C LEU A 165 5.74 15.99 -5.34
N CYS A 166 4.44 16.15 -5.05
CA CYS A 166 3.41 16.37 -6.08
C CYS A 166 3.67 17.66 -6.88
N ILE A 167 4.07 18.74 -6.21
CA ILE A 167 4.39 20.02 -6.88
C ILE A 167 5.60 19.85 -7.80
N ILE A 168 6.73 19.34 -7.27
CA ILE A 168 7.97 19.19 -8.05
C ILE A 168 7.75 18.27 -9.26
N MET A 169 7.09 17.11 -9.06
CA MET A 169 6.85 16.17 -10.15
C MET A 169 5.86 16.70 -11.19
N SER A 170 4.84 17.47 -10.76
CA SER A 170 3.93 18.14 -11.71
C SER A 170 4.67 19.19 -12.53
N LEU A 171 5.51 20.03 -11.91
CA LEU A 171 6.32 21.02 -12.62
C LEU A 171 7.30 20.35 -13.59
N LEU A 172 7.97 19.27 -13.17
CA LEU A 172 8.83 18.49 -14.06
C LEU A 172 8.05 17.94 -15.26
N GLY A 173 6.81 17.50 -15.07
CA GLY A 173 5.92 17.06 -16.15
C GLY A 173 5.66 18.17 -17.21
N PHE A 174 5.59 19.43 -16.82
CA PHE A 174 5.49 20.55 -17.74
C PHE A 174 6.82 20.91 -18.42
N VAL A 175 7.95 20.75 -17.73
CA VAL A 175 9.27 21.13 -18.24
C VAL A 175 9.84 20.07 -19.22
N LEU A 176 9.63 18.78 -18.96
CA LEU A 176 10.23 17.69 -19.75
C LEU A 176 9.95 17.77 -21.26
N PRO A 177 8.75 18.11 -21.77
CA PRO A 177 8.54 18.27 -23.22
C PRO A 177 9.41 19.39 -23.81
N ILE A 178 9.68 20.45 -23.04
CA ILE A 178 10.48 21.61 -23.48
C ILE A 178 11.94 21.23 -23.72
N ILE A 179 12.50 20.39 -22.84
CA ILE A 179 13.89 19.95 -22.90
C ILE A 179 14.05 18.59 -23.59
N SER A 180 12.97 18.03 -24.13
CA SER A 180 12.98 16.72 -24.77
C SER A 180 13.88 16.70 -25.99
N PRO A 181 14.75 15.66 -26.16
CA PRO A 181 15.54 15.46 -27.38
C PRO A 181 14.63 15.34 -28.61
N LYS A 182 15.17 15.74 -29.76
CA LYS A 182 14.45 15.74 -31.04
C LYS A 182 14.36 14.38 -31.70
N ASP A 183 15.22 13.43 -31.30
CA ASP A 183 15.16 12.06 -31.84
C ASP A 183 13.93 11.30 -31.32
N LEU A 184 13.48 10.32 -32.09
CA LEU A 184 12.23 9.62 -31.83
C LEU A 184 12.24 8.83 -30.51
N ILE A 185 13.34 8.15 -30.21
CA ILE A 185 13.42 7.22 -29.06
C ILE A 185 13.46 8.00 -27.75
N PHE A 186 14.41 8.91 -27.59
CA PHE A 186 14.52 9.72 -26.38
C PHE A 186 13.34 10.70 -26.26
N GLY A 187 12.87 11.25 -27.38
CA GLY A 187 11.66 12.07 -27.43
C GLY A 187 10.44 11.32 -26.89
N LEU A 188 10.26 10.05 -27.28
CA LEU A 188 9.20 9.19 -26.76
C LEU A 188 9.33 8.97 -25.24
N ILE A 189 10.54 8.65 -24.76
CA ILE A 189 10.81 8.38 -23.35
C ILE A 189 10.54 9.63 -22.49
N PHE A 190 11.10 10.79 -22.88
CA PHE A 190 10.94 12.04 -22.10
C PHE A 190 9.47 12.48 -22.05
N ASN A 191 8.79 12.43 -23.18
CA ASN A 191 7.37 12.82 -23.23
C ASN A 191 6.45 11.81 -22.56
N PHE A 192 6.79 10.51 -22.53
CA PHE A 192 6.07 9.52 -21.75
C PHE A 192 6.21 9.77 -20.23
N ILE A 193 7.43 10.08 -19.78
CA ILE A 193 7.66 10.48 -18.37
C ILE A 193 6.85 11.74 -18.06
N ALA A 194 6.89 12.77 -18.90
CA ALA A 194 6.13 13.99 -18.73
C ALA A 194 4.62 13.71 -18.61
N TRP A 195 4.08 12.95 -19.55
CA TRP A 195 2.67 12.55 -19.57
C TRP A 195 2.26 11.81 -18.29
N PHE A 196 3.10 10.84 -17.87
CA PHE A 196 2.88 10.07 -16.64
C PHE A 196 2.92 10.96 -15.39
N LEU A 197 3.88 11.89 -15.29
CA LEU A 197 3.99 12.81 -14.16
C LEU A 197 2.76 13.72 -14.07
N LEU A 198 2.31 14.26 -15.20
CA LEU A 198 1.09 15.07 -15.26
C LEU A 198 -0.17 14.28 -14.94
N TRP A 199 -0.25 13.01 -15.39
CA TRP A 199 -1.37 12.15 -15.07
C TRP A 199 -1.42 11.78 -13.59
N PHE A 200 -0.29 11.40 -13.00
CA PHE A 200 -0.23 10.79 -11.66
C PHE A 200 -0.20 11.83 -10.54
N PHE A 201 0.72 12.78 -10.58
CA PHE A 201 0.94 13.70 -9.45
C PHE A 201 -0.05 14.87 -9.43
N THR A 202 -0.53 15.35 -10.57
CA THR A 202 -1.53 16.40 -10.61
C THR A 202 -2.88 15.95 -10.06
N HIS A 203 -3.19 14.64 -10.12
CA HIS A 203 -4.41 14.06 -9.55
C HIS A 203 -4.55 14.37 -8.06
N ASP A 204 -3.54 14.01 -7.28
CA ASP A 204 -3.58 14.22 -5.83
C ASP A 204 -3.36 15.69 -5.45
N LEU A 205 -2.55 16.41 -6.23
CA LEU A 205 -2.39 17.86 -6.07
C LEU A 205 -3.73 18.61 -6.26
N ALA A 206 -4.52 18.25 -7.27
CA ALA A 206 -5.84 18.81 -7.50
C ALA A 206 -6.83 18.46 -6.37
N HIS A 207 -6.81 17.23 -5.86
CA HIS A 207 -7.57 16.86 -4.67
C HIS A 207 -7.19 17.72 -3.46
N PHE A 208 -5.89 17.94 -3.26
CA PHE A 208 -5.41 18.76 -2.15
C PHE A 208 -5.87 20.22 -2.29
N ILE A 209 -5.66 20.85 -3.45
CA ILE A 209 -6.01 22.26 -3.69
C ILE A 209 -7.51 22.46 -3.52
N ALA A 210 -8.33 21.70 -4.26
CA ALA A 210 -9.78 21.83 -4.18
C ALA A 210 -10.28 21.53 -2.75
N GLY A 211 -9.79 20.46 -2.13
CA GLY A 211 -10.19 20.14 -0.77
C GLY A 211 -9.83 21.24 0.22
N TYR A 212 -8.63 21.78 0.15
CA TYR A 212 -8.18 22.87 1.05
C TYR A 212 -9.04 24.12 0.92
N LEU A 213 -9.36 24.54 -0.32
CA LEU A 213 -10.21 25.69 -0.62
C LEU A 213 -11.63 25.53 -0.05
N PHE A 214 -12.18 24.32 -0.11
CA PHE A 214 -13.50 24.02 0.45
C PHE A 214 -13.50 23.64 1.93
N GLY A 215 -12.40 23.86 2.66
CA GLY A 215 -12.33 23.63 4.11
C GLY A 215 -12.06 22.18 4.52
N ILE A 216 -11.64 21.31 3.61
CA ILE A 216 -11.17 19.97 3.93
C ILE A 216 -9.72 20.06 4.41
N ARG A 217 -9.40 19.30 5.44
CA ARG A 217 -8.04 19.20 5.98
C ARG A 217 -7.54 17.76 5.80
N PHE A 218 -6.24 17.63 5.51
CA PHE A 218 -5.59 16.37 5.26
C PHE A 218 -4.58 16.05 6.35
N SER A 219 -4.34 14.76 6.61
CA SER A 219 -3.40 14.31 7.64
C SER A 219 -2.04 13.92 7.05
N TYR A 220 -2.03 13.17 5.96
CA TYR A 220 -0.83 12.63 5.31
C TYR A 220 -1.15 12.09 3.93
N PHE A 221 -0.10 11.86 3.12
CA PHE A 221 -0.19 11.02 1.93
C PHE A 221 0.11 9.55 2.27
N TYR A 222 -0.37 8.64 1.45
CA TYR A 222 -0.08 7.21 1.60
C TYR A 222 -0.01 6.53 0.24
N LEU A 223 0.86 5.54 0.13
CA LEU A 223 0.86 4.61 -0.99
C LEU A 223 -0.21 3.55 -0.75
N GLY A 224 -1.03 3.30 -1.74
CA GLY A 224 -2.10 2.32 -1.69
C GLY A 224 -2.40 1.72 -3.05
N LEU A 225 -3.27 0.72 -3.09
CA LEU A 225 -3.79 0.19 -4.33
C LEU A 225 -5.06 0.95 -4.74
N SER A 226 -5.16 1.30 -6.01
CA SER A 226 -6.36 1.90 -6.57
C SER A 226 -7.59 1.00 -6.34
N ASN A 227 -8.75 1.61 -6.15
CA ASN A 227 -10.01 0.85 -6.10
C ASN A 227 -10.34 0.14 -7.43
N LEU A 228 -9.71 0.55 -8.54
CA LEU A 228 -9.81 -0.14 -9.82
C LEU A 228 -9.39 -1.62 -9.75
N VAL A 229 -8.51 -1.98 -8.81
CA VAL A 229 -8.10 -3.38 -8.61
C VAL A 229 -9.26 -4.31 -8.24
N LYS A 230 -10.41 -3.78 -7.81
CA LYS A 230 -11.62 -4.57 -7.56
C LYS A 230 -12.24 -5.13 -8.84
N ALA A 231 -12.02 -4.43 -9.97
CA ALA A 231 -12.46 -4.88 -11.29
C ALA A 231 -11.48 -5.84 -11.96
N ILE A 232 -10.28 -6.02 -11.38
CA ILE A 232 -9.22 -6.83 -11.99
C ILE A 232 -9.20 -8.22 -11.34
N PRO A 233 -9.50 -9.30 -12.09
CA PRO A 233 -9.54 -10.65 -11.54
C PRO A 233 -8.14 -11.21 -11.22
N PHE A 234 -7.10 -10.72 -11.91
CA PHE A 234 -5.74 -11.25 -11.82
C PHE A 234 -4.96 -10.64 -10.65
N LYS A 235 -4.67 -11.43 -9.60
CA LYS A 235 -3.92 -10.98 -8.41
C LYS A 235 -2.56 -10.32 -8.76
N ARG A 236 -1.85 -10.84 -9.77
CA ARG A 236 -0.52 -10.37 -10.20
C ARG A 236 -0.52 -8.92 -10.68
N ILE A 237 -1.54 -8.54 -11.44
CA ILE A 237 -1.64 -7.21 -12.08
C ILE A 237 -2.07 -6.14 -11.07
N LYS A 238 -2.75 -6.52 -9.98
CA LYS A 238 -3.24 -5.56 -8.97
C LYS A 238 -2.14 -4.65 -8.42
N PHE A 239 -0.95 -5.18 -8.19
CA PHE A 239 0.17 -4.43 -7.64
C PHE A 239 0.78 -3.40 -8.60
N LEU A 240 0.45 -3.45 -9.91
CA LEU A 240 0.82 -2.40 -10.86
C LEU A 240 -0.04 -1.13 -10.71
N PHE A 241 -1.18 -1.22 -10.00
CA PHE A 241 -2.10 -0.11 -9.77
C PHE A 241 -1.85 0.57 -8.41
N LEU A 242 -0.56 0.76 -8.08
CA LEU A 242 -0.17 1.59 -6.96
C LEU A 242 -0.56 3.04 -7.24
N VAL A 243 -1.15 3.68 -6.24
CA VAL A 243 -1.55 5.10 -6.29
C VAL A 243 -1.07 5.81 -5.04
N LEU A 244 -0.81 7.07 -5.20
CA LEU A 244 -0.70 7.99 -4.08
C LEU A 244 -2.11 8.38 -3.67
N GLY A 245 -2.37 8.53 -2.40
CA GLY A 245 -3.68 8.93 -1.91
C GLY A 245 -3.55 9.89 -0.73
N LEU A 246 -4.56 10.74 -0.55
CA LEU A 246 -4.66 11.71 0.53
C LEU A 246 -5.60 11.22 1.64
N LYS A 247 -5.11 11.23 2.87
CA LYS A 247 -5.93 10.92 4.05
C LYS A 247 -6.62 12.17 4.58
N ILE A 248 -7.95 12.19 4.47
CA ILE A 248 -8.79 13.27 5.00
C ILE A 248 -8.79 13.24 6.53
N ASN A 249 -8.55 14.38 7.16
CA ASN A 249 -8.73 14.60 8.59
C ASN A 249 -10.16 15.06 8.87
N ARG A 250 -11.06 14.10 9.10
CA ARG A 250 -12.49 14.42 9.30
C ARG A 250 -12.74 15.34 10.50
N LYS A 251 -11.96 15.21 11.59
CA LYS A 251 -12.14 16.03 12.79
C LYS A 251 -11.82 17.52 12.57
N ARG A 252 -10.87 17.82 11.66
CA ARG A 252 -10.44 19.20 11.36
C ARG A 252 -11.12 19.77 10.12
N SER A 253 -11.86 18.97 9.36
CA SER A 253 -12.54 19.39 8.13
C SER A 253 -13.89 20.04 8.46
N LYS A 254 -14.16 21.22 7.88
CA LYS A 254 -15.41 21.99 8.02
C LYS A 254 -16.14 22.13 6.68
N ALA A 255 -15.88 21.25 5.71
CA ALA A 255 -16.45 21.33 4.37
C ALA A 255 -17.90 20.85 4.35
N SER A 256 -18.72 21.49 3.49
CA SER A 256 -20.03 20.99 3.12
C SER A 256 -19.95 19.73 2.24
N LYS A 257 -21.06 19.04 2.03
CA LYS A 257 -21.10 17.89 1.10
C LYS A 257 -20.63 18.28 -0.30
N TYR A 258 -20.97 19.46 -0.79
CA TYR A 258 -20.55 19.97 -2.10
C TYR A 258 -19.03 20.21 -2.16
N GLY A 259 -18.40 20.63 -1.07
CA GLY A 259 -16.94 20.75 -0.98
C GLY A 259 -16.25 19.41 -1.11
N PHE A 260 -16.80 18.35 -0.50
CA PHE A 260 -16.29 16.99 -0.70
C PHE A 260 -16.48 16.51 -2.14
N VAL A 261 -17.61 16.82 -2.77
CA VAL A 261 -17.88 16.50 -4.18
C VAL A 261 -16.85 17.16 -5.07
N ALA A 262 -16.66 18.49 -4.93
CA ALA A 262 -15.68 19.25 -5.70
C ALA A 262 -14.28 18.65 -5.55
N MET A 263 -13.84 18.36 -4.32
CA MET A 263 -12.56 17.71 -4.06
C MET A 263 -12.45 16.34 -4.77
N TYR A 264 -13.49 15.47 -4.69
CA TYR A 264 -13.44 14.17 -5.32
C TYR A 264 -13.44 14.22 -6.86
N PHE A 265 -14.01 15.25 -7.46
CA PHE A 265 -14.01 15.44 -8.92
C PHE A 265 -12.71 16.10 -9.41
N ALA A 266 -12.08 16.95 -8.61
CA ALA A 266 -10.88 17.69 -9.01
C ALA A 266 -9.72 16.81 -9.47
N GLY A 267 -9.44 15.71 -8.75
CA GLY A 267 -8.37 14.79 -9.12
C GLY A 267 -8.56 14.14 -10.48
N PRO A 268 -9.68 13.43 -10.73
CA PRO A 268 -9.97 12.88 -12.05
C PRO A 268 -9.95 13.92 -13.17
N LEU A 269 -10.51 15.12 -12.95
CA LEU A 269 -10.48 16.20 -13.95
C LEU A 269 -9.04 16.62 -14.29
N ALA A 270 -8.18 16.82 -13.29
CA ALA A 270 -6.79 17.16 -13.52
C ALA A 270 -6.06 16.04 -14.30
N SER A 271 -6.20 14.79 -13.90
CA SER A 271 -5.55 13.66 -14.57
C SER A 271 -6.13 13.35 -15.96
N MET A 272 -7.34 13.79 -16.28
CA MET A 272 -7.89 13.70 -17.64
C MET A 272 -7.39 14.83 -18.54
N ILE A 273 -7.27 16.05 -18.04
CA ILE A 273 -7.04 17.26 -18.84
C ILE A 273 -5.54 17.57 -18.98
N LEU A 274 -4.79 17.60 -17.86
CA LEU A 274 -3.42 18.10 -17.88
C LEU A 274 -2.44 17.26 -18.73
N PRO A 275 -2.58 15.94 -18.90
CA PRO A 275 -1.74 15.17 -19.80
C PRO A 275 -1.86 15.59 -21.28
N PHE A 276 -2.95 16.27 -21.70
CA PHE A 276 -3.08 16.81 -23.05
C PHE A 276 -2.09 17.93 -23.35
N TYR A 277 -1.48 18.51 -22.34
CA TYR A 277 -0.38 19.47 -22.51
C TYR A 277 0.73 18.89 -23.38
N VAL A 278 1.09 17.62 -23.19
CA VAL A 278 2.17 16.96 -23.94
C VAL A 278 1.88 16.92 -25.46
N PRO A 279 0.78 16.34 -25.94
CA PRO A 279 0.51 16.35 -27.39
C PRO A 279 0.27 17.75 -27.96
N ILE A 280 -0.33 18.68 -27.20
CA ILE A 280 -0.51 20.07 -27.65
C ILE A 280 0.86 20.72 -27.84
N TYR A 281 1.76 20.62 -26.89
CA TYR A 281 3.13 21.13 -27.01
C TYR A 281 3.83 20.56 -28.24
N LEU A 282 3.79 19.24 -28.43
CA LEU A 282 4.44 18.55 -29.55
C LEU A 282 3.86 18.99 -30.91
N PHE A 283 2.55 19.24 -31.04
CA PHE A 283 1.95 19.79 -32.24
C PHE A 283 2.45 21.20 -32.55
N LEU A 284 2.53 22.06 -31.56
CA LEU A 284 3.02 23.43 -31.71
C LEU A 284 4.47 23.48 -32.24
N TYR A 285 5.28 22.50 -31.83
CA TYR A 285 6.68 22.39 -32.28
C TYR A 285 6.90 21.42 -33.44
N LYS A 286 5.82 21.01 -34.15
CA LYS A 286 5.83 20.18 -35.39
C LYS A 286 6.38 18.75 -35.22
N TYR A 287 6.35 18.18 -33.99
CA TYR A 287 6.66 16.78 -33.73
C TYR A 287 5.42 15.88 -33.92
N ASN A 288 4.82 15.93 -35.11
CA ASN A 288 3.49 15.39 -35.39
C ASN A 288 3.32 13.92 -35.01
N LEU A 289 4.30 13.04 -35.32
CA LEU A 289 4.22 11.62 -34.99
C LEU A 289 4.09 11.39 -33.46
N LEU A 290 4.97 11.99 -32.69
CA LEU A 290 4.91 11.93 -31.22
C LEU A 290 3.62 12.55 -30.69
N ALA A 291 3.22 13.69 -31.25
CA ALA A 291 1.97 14.35 -30.86
C ALA A 291 0.75 13.45 -31.04
N PHE A 292 0.63 12.72 -32.16
CA PHE A 292 -0.46 11.77 -32.39
C PHE A 292 -0.42 10.59 -31.40
N ILE A 293 0.76 10.05 -31.08
CA ILE A 293 0.91 8.99 -30.09
C ILE A 293 0.40 9.44 -28.71
N PHE A 294 0.83 10.62 -28.24
CA PHE A 294 0.41 11.11 -26.94
C PHE A 294 -1.03 11.65 -26.91
N LEU A 295 -1.55 12.13 -28.04
CA LEU A 295 -2.97 12.45 -28.18
C LEU A 295 -3.81 11.18 -28.01
N PHE A 296 -3.46 10.11 -28.71
CA PHE A 296 -4.15 8.82 -28.59
C PHE A 296 -4.10 8.27 -27.16
N LEU A 297 -2.93 8.33 -26.50
CA LEU A 297 -2.76 7.92 -25.11
C LEU A 297 -3.63 8.76 -24.15
N SER A 298 -3.71 10.07 -24.38
CA SER A 298 -4.52 10.97 -23.56
C SER A 298 -6.03 10.73 -23.76
N LEU A 299 -6.46 10.43 -24.98
CA LEU A 299 -7.85 10.06 -25.27
C LEU A 299 -8.22 8.70 -24.62
N ILE A 300 -7.34 7.71 -24.67
CA ILE A 300 -7.56 6.45 -23.95
C ILE A 300 -7.69 6.67 -22.47
N ASN A 301 -6.79 7.46 -21.86
CA ASN A 301 -6.86 7.81 -20.43
C ASN A 301 -8.18 8.51 -20.08
N LEU A 302 -8.62 9.46 -20.90
CA LEU A 302 -9.90 10.14 -20.75
C LEU A 302 -11.07 9.15 -20.74
N ILE A 303 -11.16 8.28 -21.74
CA ILE A 303 -12.22 7.28 -21.89
C ILE A 303 -12.21 6.30 -20.70
N ILE A 304 -11.06 5.75 -20.35
CA ILE A 304 -10.91 4.83 -19.21
C ILE A 304 -11.37 5.51 -17.91
N THR A 305 -10.95 6.76 -17.69
CA THR A 305 -11.32 7.49 -16.47
C THR A 305 -12.83 7.78 -16.42
N LEU A 306 -13.45 8.17 -17.53
CA LEU A 306 -14.90 8.39 -17.61
C LEU A 306 -15.72 7.12 -17.38
N ILE A 307 -15.24 5.95 -17.82
CA ILE A 307 -15.94 4.67 -17.65
C ILE A 307 -15.76 4.11 -16.24
N PHE A 308 -14.54 4.10 -15.72
CA PHE A 308 -14.21 3.37 -14.49
C PHE A 308 -14.26 4.21 -13.22
N SER A 309 -13.95 5.52 -13.28
CA SER A 309 -13.96 6.36 -12.09
C SER A 309 -15.35 6.54 -11.47
N PRO A 310 -16.47 6.61 -12.23
CA PRO A 310 -17.83 6.59 -11.66
C PRO A 310 -18.21 5.28 -10.97
N LYS A 311 -17.56 4.17 -11.32
CA LYS A 311 -17.85 2.85 -10.73
C LYS A 311 -16.98 2.53 -9.51
N TYR A 312 -15.70 2.88 -9.56
CA TYR A 312 -14.71 2.43 -8.57
C TYR A 312 -13.80 3.54 -8.05
N GLY A 313 -13.75 4.69 -8.74
CA GLY A 313 -12.78 5.76 -8.49
C GLY A 313 -13.26 6.90 -7.61
N CYS A 314 -12.61 8.05 -7.79
CA CYS A 314 -12.92 9.26 -7.03
C CYS A 314 -14.27 9.84 -7.41
N ILE A 315 -14.67 9.78 -8.70
CA ILE A 315 -15.99 10.23 -9.14
C ILE A 315 -17.09 9.44 -8.42
N HIS A 316 -16.93 8.12 -8.26
CA HIS A 316 -17.88 7.30 -7.48
C HIS A 316 -18.04 7.81 -6.05
N LYS A 317 -16.94 8.15 -5.38
CA LYS A 317 -16.98 8.70 -4.01
C LYS A 317 -17.71 10.04 -3.96
N GLY A 318 -17.49 10.88 -4.97
CA GLY A 318 -18.19 12.18 -5.12
C GLY A 318 -19.68 12.02 -5.33
N LEU A 319 -20.09 11.12 -6.24
CA LEU A 319 -21.51 10.83 -6.51
C LEU A 319 -22.23 10.27 -5.28
N ASN A 320 -21.56 9.40 -4.51
CA ASN A 320 -22.14 8.89 -3.27
C ASN A 320 -22.32 9.99 -2.22
N LYS A 321 -21.41 10.99 -2.18
CA LYS A 321 -21.57 12.14 -1.31
C LYS A 321 -22.74 13.07 -1.70
N LEU A 322 -23.14 13.09 -2.97
CA LEU A 322 -24.35 13.81 -3.39
C LEU A 322 -25.64 13.15 -2.91
N LYS A 323 -25.62 11.84 -2.70
CA LYS A 323 -26.78 11.06 -2.25
C LYS A 323 -27.00 11.11 -0.73
N GLU A 324 -25.94 11.45 0.05
CA GLU A 324 -26.02 11.73 1.49
C GLU A 324 -26.58 13.15 1.73
#